data_e03eb14966eb8a6b0d573d4a36229022
#
_entry.id   e03eb14966eb8a6b0d573d4a36229022
#
_cell.length_a   1.000
_cell.length_b   1.000
_cell.length_c   1.000
_cell.angle_alpha   90.00
_cell.angle_beta   90.00
_cell.angle_gamma   90.00
#
_symmetry.space_group_name_H-M   'P 1'
#
loop_
_entity.id
_entity.type
_entity.pdbx_description
1 polymer ?
#
loop_
_entity_poly.entity_id
_entity_poly.type
_entity_poly.pdbx_seq_one_letter_code
_entity_poly.pdbx_strand_id
1 'polypeptide(L)'
;MILGVDVGGTFTDLFAWDGERIQTAKLPTTPDQSKAVLDGASELADKVDFFVHGTTAATNALLERTGAHTLLVTSPGFEDVIEIGRQDRPSLYDPSDERPEPLVQRTDRVSDPSSVDPGNYESVAISLLGSYHDPSGEHLFRAAINEASPATAVSVSSEMVAEFREFERTSTTVLNAYLTPVVADYLARLEAGVRSVGLADAVSVMRSSGGLID
;
A
#
# COMPACT_ATOMS: atom_id res chain seq x y z
N MET A 1 -23.92 1.58 17.78
CA MET A 1 -24.11 1.98 16.36
C MET A 1 -22.88 1.56 15.58
N ILE A 2 -23.06 1.07 14.35
CA ILE A 2 -21.97 0.79 13.39
C ILE A 2 -22.03 1.81 12.28
N LEU A 3 -20.90 2.43 11.96
CA LEU A 3 -20.75 3.32 10.81
C LEU A 3 -19.79 2.69 9.81
N GLY A 4 -20.26 2.46 8.60
CA GLY A 4 -19.45 2.03 7.45
C GLY A 4 -19.24 3.18 6.48
N VAL A 5 -18.02 3.34 6.02
CA VAL A 5 -17.66 4.36 5.02
C VAL A 5 -16.84 3.69 3.92
N ASP A 6 -17.31 3.81 2.68
CA ASP A 6 -16.59 3.33 1.50
C ASP A 6 -16.18 4.52 0.62
N VAL A 7 -14.87 4.73 0.50
CA VAL A 7 -14.30 5.81 -0.28
C VAL A 7 -13.90 5.31 -1.66
N GLY A 8 -14.71 5.66 -2.66
CA GLY A 8 -14.39 5.46 -4.07
C GLY A 8 -13.68 6.68 -4.68
N GLY A 9 -13.26 6.55 -5.93
CA GLY A 9 -12.59 7.66 -6.66
C GLY A 9 -13.48 8.90 -6.90
N THR A 10 -14.80 8.72 -7.02
CA THR A 10 -15.75 9.80 -7.37
C THR A 10 -16.71 10.12 -6.23
N PHE A 11 -17.17 9.12 -5.52
CA PHE A 11 -18.12 9.26 -4.41
C PHE A 11 -17.66 8.49 -3.19
N THR A 12 -18.05 9.02 -2.04
CA THR A 12 -17.93 8.36 -0.74
C THR A 12 -19.33 7.96 -0.30
N ASP A 13 -19.54 6.68 -0.08
CA ASP A 13 -20.80 6.11 0.38
C ASP A 13 -20.70 5.81 1.89
N LEU A 14 -21.69 6.26 2.66
CA LEU A 14 -21.73 6.06 4.11
C LEU A 14 -23.03 5.33 4.48
N PHE A 15 -22.93 4.46 5.48
CA PHE A 15 -24.10 3.90 6.12
C PHE A 15 -23.92 3.83 7.64
N ALA A 16 -24.97 4.16 8.38
CA ALA A 16 -25.02 4.03 9.83
C ALA A 16 -26.14 3.06 10.21
N TRP A 17 -25.85 2.13 11.12
CA TRP A 17 -26.80 1.15 11.62
C TRP A 17 -26.83 1.15 13.15
N ASP A 18 -28.00 1.42 13.73
CA ASP A 18 -28.21 1.50 15.20
C ASP A 18 -28.71 0.17 15.84
N GLY A 19 -28.89 -0.87 15.03
CA GLY A 19 -29.47 -2.15 15.42
C GLY A 19 -30.89 -2.36 14.87
N GLU A 20 -31.60 -1.27 14.51
CA GLU A 20 -32.96 -1.31 14.00
C GLU A 20 -33.08 -0.61 12.63
N ARG A 21 -32.43 0.53 12.46
CA ARG A 21 -32.53 1.39 11.28
C ARG A 21 -31.19 1.56 10.58
N ILE A 22 -31.25 1.67 9.27
CA ILE A 22 -30.12 2.04 8.43
C ILE A 22 -30.35 3.45 7.90
N GLN A 23 -29.36 4.31 8.06
CA GLN A 23 -29.26 5.62 7.43
C GLN A 23 -28.11 5.57 6.43
N THR A 24 -28.28 6.23 5.29
CA THR A 24 -27.24 6.27 4.24
C THR A 24 -27.03 7.71 3.78
N ALA A 25 -25.78 8.01 3.42
CA ALA A 25 -25.41 9.25 2.76
C ALA A 25 -24.46 8.96 1.62
N LYS A 26 -24.47 9.81 0.59
CA LYS A 26 -23.55 9.76 -0.53
C LYS A 26 -23.01 11.14 -0.80
N LEU A 27 -21.68 11.28 -0.73
CA LEU A 27 -20.99 12.55 -0.88
C LEU A 27 -19.99 12.47 -2.05
N PRO A 28 -19.69 13.58 -2.74
CA PRO A 28 -18.58 13.62 -3.67
C PRO A 28 -17.26 13.38 -2.92
N THR A 29 -16.40 12.52 -3.45
CA THR A 29 -15.05 12.35 -2.93
C THR A 29 -14.24 13.62 -3.21
N THR A 30 -13.52 14.11 -2.20
CA THR A 30 -12.63 15.27 -2.31
C THR A 30 -11.17 14.82 -2.39
N PRO A 31 -10.25 15.70 -2.87
CA PRO A 31 -8.80 15.37 -2.85
C PRO A 31 -8.29 14.99 -1.45
N ASP A 32 -8.82 15.59 -0.40
CA ASP A 32 -8.63 15.16 0.98
C ASP A 32 -9.75 14.19 1.36
N GLN A 33 -9.52 12.92 1.11
CA GLN A 33 -10.50 11.85 1.37
C GLN A 33 -10.85 11.73 2.86
N SER A 34 -9.87 11.95 3.77
CA SER A 34 -10.11 11.88 5.21
C SER A 34 -11.11 12.94 5.68
N LYS A 35 -11.03 14.15 5.13
CA LYS A 35 -11.97 15.22 5.46
C LYS A 35 -13.40 14.89 4.99
N ALA A 36 -13.57 14.41 3.76
CA ALA A 36 -14.88 14.02 3.25
C ALA A 36 -15.54 12.92 4.10
N VAL A 37 -14.72 11.95 4.56
CA VAL A 37 -15.17 10.89 5.48
C VAL A 37 -15.66 11.48 6.80
N LEU A 38 -14.91 12.40 7.41
CA LEU A 38 -15.25 12.98 8.71
C LEU A 38 -16.48 13.85 8.63
N ASP A 39 -16.59 14.71 7.61
CA ASP A 39 -17.73 15.58 7.41
C ASP A 39 -19.02 14.75 7.25
N GLY A 40 -18.99 13.73 6.37
CA GLY A 40 -20.15 12.86 6.15
C GLY A 40 -20.49 11.96 7.33
N ALA A 41 -19.49 11.46 8.04
CA ALA A 41 -19.71 10.63 9.22
C ALA A 41 -20.38 11.43 10.37
N SER A 42 -19.95 12.67 10.59
CA SER A 42 -20.52 13.56 11.60
C SER A 42 -21.96 13.98 11.31
N GLU A 43 -22.44 13.91 10.05
CA GLU A 43 -23.83 14.12 9.69
C GLU A 43 -24.75 12.95 10.07
N LEU A 44 -24.19 11.74 10.15
CA LEU A 44 -24.96 10.52 10.43
C LEU A 44 -24.93 10.09 11.89
N ALA A 45 -23.86 10.42 12.62
CA ALA A 45 -23.68 10.01 14.00
C ALA A 45 -22.73 10.91 14.79
N ASP A 46 -23.06 11.18 16.05
CA ASP A 46 -22.16 11.89 16.98
C ASP A 46 -21.08 10.97 17.55
N LYS A 47 -21.43 9.69 17.79
CA LYS A 47 -20.52 8.67 18.31
C LYS A 47 -20.96 7.27 17.86
N VAL A 48 -19.97 6.44 17.51
CA VAL A 48 -20.20 5.06 17.09
C VAL A 48 -19.34 4.08 17.88
N ASP A 49 -19.83 2.83 18.01
CA ASP A 49 -19.11 1.75 18.68
C ASP A 49 -18.08 1.12 17.72
N PHE A 50 -18.42 1.09 16.44
CA PHE A 50 -17.56 0.52 15.38
C PHE A 50 -17.55 1.45 14.18
N PHE A 51 -16.35 1.85 13.78
CA PHE A 51 -16.09 2.57 12.53
C PHE A 51 -15.38 1.65 11.55
N VAL A 52 -16.05 1.33 10.45
CA VAL A 52 -15.54 0.43 9.41
C VAL A 52 -15.26 1.21 8.14
N HIS A 53 -14.04 1.11 7.62
CA HIS A 53 -13.59 1.87 6.48
C HIS A 53 -13.19 0.97 5.30
N GLY A 54 -13.85 1.18 4.16
CA GLY A 54 -13.45 0.69 2.84
C GLY A 54 -12.75 1.81 2.07
N THR A 55 -11.66 1.50 1.36
CA THR A 55 -10.92 2.50 0.59
C THR A 55 -10.30 1.93 -0.67
N THR A 56 -10.27 2.75 -1.71
CA THR A 56 -9.54 2.50 -2.96
C THR A 56 -8.22 3.30 -3.02
N ALA A 57 -7.75 3.88 -1.92
CA ALA A 57 -6.56 4.73 -1.89
C ALA A 57 -5.32 4.03 -2.47
N ALA A 58 -5.08 2.75 -2.11
CA ALA A 58 -3.98 1.97 -2.66
C ALA A 58 -4.11 1.76 -4.18
N THR A 59 -5.31 1.41 -4.65
CA THR A 59 -5.58 1.20 -6.08
C THR A 59 -5.40 2.51 -6.86
N ASN A 60 -5.90 3.62 -6.35
CA ASN A 60 -5.76 4.92 -6.99
C ASN A 60 -4.29 5.35 -7.03
N ALA A 61 -3.55 5.23 -5.94
CA ALA A 61 -2.12 5.53 -5.90
C ALA A 61 -1.32 4.71 -6.93
N LEU A 62 -1.69 3.44 -7.14
CA LEU A 62 -1.07 2.60 -8.15
C LEU A 62 -1.42 3.06 -9.58
N LEU A 63 -2.69 3.30 -9.87
CA LEU A 63 -3.16 3.70 -11.20
C LEU A 63 -2.65 5.08 -11.61
N GLU A 64 -2.59 6.01 -10.67
CA GLU A 64 -2.12 7.38 -10.86
C GLU A 64 -0.59 7.52 -10.76
N ARG A 65 0.10 6.43 -10.42
CA ARG A 65 1.56 6.43 -10.23
C ARG A 65 2.03 7.43 -9.15
N THR A 66 1.27 7.58 -8.07
CA THR A 66 1.53 8.51 -6.96
C THR A 66 2.02 7.82 -5.68
N GLY A 67 2.59 6.62 -5.80
CA GLY A 67 3.17 5.90 -4.66
C GLY A 67 4.55 6.44 -4.26
N ALA A 68 5.13 5.82 -3.24
CA ALA A 68 6.39 6.21 -2.62
C ALA A 68 7.60 6.05 -3.56
N HIS A 69 8.58 6.94 -3.45
CA HIS A 69 9.89 6.75 -4.08
C HIS A 69 10.59 5.54 -3.45
N THR A 70 10.68 4.46 -4.22
CA THR A 70 11.04 3.13 -3.73
C THR A 70 12.39 2.67 -4.27
N LEU A 71 13.28 2.19 -3.39
CA LEU A 71 14.49 1.45 -3.74
C LEU A 71 14.17 -0.05 -3.83
N LEU A 72 14.68 -0.73 -4.86
CA LEU A 72 14.71 -2.20 -4.92
C LEU A 72 16.11 -2.72 -4.61
N VAL A 73 16.23 -3.53 -3.57
CA VAL A 73 17.44 -4.31 -3.26
C VAL A 73 17.21 -5.75 -3.67
N THR A 74 18.06 -6.28 -4.54
CA THR A 74 17.93 -7.64 -5.08
C THR A 74 19.30 -8.34 -5.19
N SER A 75 19.33 -9.60 -5.56
CA SER A 75 20.58 -10.31 -5.79
C SER A 75 21.30 -9.81 -7.04
N PRO A 76 22.65 -9.84 -7.08
CA PRO A 76 23.42 -9.45 -8.25
C PRO A 76 22.97 -10.16 -9.52
N GLY A 77 22.71 -9.39 -10.58
CA GLY A 77 22.22 -9.88 -11.86
C GLY A 77 20.69 -10.08 -11.95
N PHE A 78 19.95 -9.75 -10.88
CA PHE A 78 18.47 -9.83 -10.83
C PHE A 78 17.80 -8.45 -10.79
N GLU A 79 18.54 -7.39 -11.00
CA GLU A 79 18.03 -6.01 -10.96
C GLU A 79 16.93 -5.76 -12.00
N ASP A 80 16.97 -6.49 -13.11
CA ASP A 80 16.01 -6.32 -14.21
C ASP A 80 14.85 -7.32 -14.20
N VAL A 81 14.72 -8.15 -13.14
CA VAL A 81 13.67 -9.18 -13.06
C VAL A 81 12.26 -8.59 -13.17
N ILE A 82 12.01 -7.40 -12.59
CA ILE A 82 10.71 -6.72 -12.66
C ILE A 82 10.40 -6.15 -14.06
N GLU A 83 11.43 -5.91 -14.87
CA GLU A 83 11.30 -5.41 -16.23
C GLU A 83 11.16 -6.54 -17.23
N ILE A 84 11.99 -7.58 -17.08
CA ILE A 84 11.94 -8.80 -17.91
C ILE A 84 10.60 -9.51 -17.73
N GLY A 85 10.09 -9.57 -16.51
CA GLY A 85 8.85 -10.23 -16.16
C GLY A 85 8.89 -11.73 -16.54
N ARG A 86 7.80 -12.23 -17.08
CA ARG A 86 7.70 -13.61 -17.60
C ARG A 86 8.18 -13.75 -19.04
N GLN A 87 8.78 -12.71 -19.61
CA GLN A 87 9.25 -12.66 -21.02
C GLN A 87 8.10 -12.82 -22.05
N ASP A 88 6.85 -12.69 -21.62
CA ASP A 88 5.70 -12.65 -22.51
C ASP A 88 5.58 -11.28 -23.20
N ARG A 89 4.98 -11.24 -24.37
CA ARG A 89 4.73 -9.99 -25.10
C ARG A 89 3.40 -9.39 -24.65
N PRO A 90 3.29 -8.05 -24.55
CA PRO A 90 2.01 -7.39 -24.26
C PRO A 90 0.94 -7.74 -25.27
N SER A 91 1.32 -7.79 -26.54
CA SER A 91 0.49 -8.22 -27.66
C SER A 91 1.21 -9.26 -28.52
N LEU A 92 0.47 -10.27 -28.97
CA LEU A 92 0.99 -11.29 -29.90
C LEU A 92 1.09 -10.75 -31.33
N TYR A 93 0.26 -9.76 -31.68
CA TYR A 93 0.07 -9.26 -33.04
C TYR A 93 0.59 -7.86 -33.27
N ASP A 94 0.88 -7.10 -32.20
CA ASP A 94 1.44 -5.77 -32.27
C ASP A 94 2.80 -5.70 -31.57
N PRO A 95 3.93 -5.73 -32.30
CA PRO A 95 5.24 -5.65 -31.70
C PRO A 95 5.61 -4.25 -31.18
N SER A 96 4.81 -3.23 -31.48
CA SER A 96 4.97 -1.87 -30.97
C SER A 96 4.27 -1.63 -29.65
N ASP A 97 3.47 -2.60 -29.18
CA ASP A 97 2.80 -2.51 -27.88
C ASP A 97 3.84 -2.69 -26.76
N GLU A 98 3.96 -1.67 -25.92
CA GLU A 98 4.96 -1.62 -24.85
C GLU A 98 4.34 -2.08 -23.52
N ARG A 99 5.16 -2.69 -22.67
CA ARG A 99 4.75 -2.99 -21.30
C ARG A 99 4.65 -1.70 -20.49
N PRO A 100 3.75 -1.66 -19.49
CA PRO A 100 3.79 -0.58 -18.50
C PRO A 100 5.19 -0.49 -17.86
N GLU A 101 5.69 0.72 -17.69
CA GLU A 101 6.96 0.93 -16.99
C GLU A 101 6.92 0.32 -15.58
N PRO A 102 8.01 -0.28 -15.11
CA PRO A 102 8.14 -0.72 -13.72
C PRO A 102 7.91 0.41 -12.73
N LEU A 103 7.43 0.09 -11.53
CA LEU A 103 7.22 1.09 -10.46
C LEU A 103 8.54 1.64 -9.91
N VAL A 104 9.61 0.85 -10.00
CA VAL A 104 10.95 1.24 -9.57
C VAL A 104 11.82 1.44 -10.81
N GLN A 105 12.39 2.63 -10.95
CA GLN A 105 13.26 2.95 -12.07
C GLN A 105 14.56 2.14 -12.03
N ARG A 106 15.22 1.94 -13.17
CA ARG A 106 16.47 1.14 -13.25
C ARG A 106 17.58 1.70 -12.35
N THR A 107 17.63 3.02 -12.17
CA THR A 107 18.58 3.71 -11.29
C THR A 107 18.38 3.43 -9.81
N ASP A 108 17.18 3.01 -9.43
CA ASP A 108 16.78 2.75 -8.05
C ASP A 108 16.72 1.24 -7.75
N ARG A 109 17.46 0.43 -8.53
CA ARG A 109 17.61 -1.01 -8.34
C ARG A 109 19.07 -1.34 -8.08
N VAL A 110 19.35 -1.91 -6.93
CA VAL A 110 20.72 -2.21 -6.50
C VAL A 110 20.84 -3.64 -5.99
N SER A 111 22.06 -4.18 -6.06
CA SER A 111 22.39 -5.48 -5.47
C SER A 111 23.21 -5.36 -4.17
N ASP A 112 23.70 -4.16 -3.88
CA ASP A 112 24.40 -3.82 -2.64
C ASP A 112 23.74 -2.58 -2.01
N PRO A 113 22.99 -2.74 -0.90
CA PRO A 113 22.33 -1.61 -0.25
C PRO A 113 23.32 -0.59 0.36
N SER A 114 24.60 -0.97 0.57
CA SER A 114 25.62 -0.03 1.04
C SER A 114 26.07 0.98 -0.03
N SER A 115 25.71 0.74 -1.29
CA SER A 115 26.03 1.61 -2.42
C SER A 115 25.17 2.88 -2.50
N VAL A 116 24.09 2.95 -1.74
CA VAL A 116 23.13 4.06 -1.72
C VAL A 116 22.76 4.45 -0.30
N ASP A 117 22.34 5.68 -0.12
CA ASP A 117 21.75 6.13 1.16
C ASP A 117 20.25 5.80 1.17
N PRO A 118 19.78 4.89 2.03
CA PRO A 118 18.37 4.54 2.09
C PRO A 118 17.49 5.71 2.55
N GLY A 119 18.04 6.73 3.20
CA GLY A 119 17.32 7.94 3.60
C GLY A 119 16.86 8.81 2.42
N ASN A 120 17.37 8.57 1.22
CA ASN A 120 16.90 9.23 0.00
C ASN A 120 15.61 8.63 -0.57
N TYR A 121 15.09 7.55 0.04
CA TYR A 121 13.92 6.82 -0.39
C TYR A 121 12.86 6.79 0.71
N GLU A 122 11.60 6.85 0.32
CA GLU A 122 10.46 6.73 1.25
C GLU A 122 10.22 5.27 1.65
N SER A 123 10.62 4.34 0.76
CA SER A 123 10.51 2.90 1.03
C SER A 123 11.60 2.08 0.35
N VAL A 124 11.82 0.88 0.87
CA VAL A 124 12.75 -0.11 0.31
C VAL A 124 12.03 -1.46 0.16
N ALA A 125 12.11 -2.04 -1.02
CA ALA A 125 11.73 -3.42 -1.30
C ALA A 125 13.00 -4.28 -1.31
N ILE A 126 13.03 -5.35 -0.51
CA ILE A 126 14.14 -6.32 -0.49
C ILE A 126 13.62 -7.64 -1.03
N SER A 127 14.24 -8.12 -2.13
CA SER A 127 13.87 -9.40 -2.75
C SER A 127 15.12 -10.12 -3.25
N LEU A 128 15.63 -11.04 -2.44
CA LEU A 128 16.83 -11.79 -2.75
C LEU A 128 16.48 -13.17 -3.34
N LEU A 129 17.36 -13.67 -4.17
CA LEU A 129 17.24 -15.02 -4.74
C LEU A 129 17.24 -16.08 -3.64
N GLY A 130 16.25 -16.98 -3.68
CA GLY A 130 16.15 -18.10 -2.73
C GLY A 130 15.62 -17.73 -1.34
N SER A 131 15.28 -16.48 -1.07
CA SER A 131 14.82 -16.03 0.27
C SER A 131 13.51 -16.67 0.74
N TYR A 132 12.74 -17.26 -0.15
CA TYR A 132 11.58 -18.09 0.21
C TYR A 132 11.96 -19.33 1.04
N HIS A 133 13.21 -19.76 0.94
CA HIS A 133 13.76 -20.89 1.69
C HIS A 133 14.63 -20.43 2.86
N ASP A 134 15.51 -19.42 2.63
CA ASP A 134 16.36 -18.82 3.66
C ASP A 134 16.25 -17.29 3.64
N PRO A 135 15.45 -16.72 4.55
CA PRO A 135 15.21 -15.28 4.61
C PRO A 135 16.33 -14.49 5.31
N SER A 136 17.37 -15.15 5.82
CA SER A 136 18.40 -14.54 6.68
C SER A 136 19.10 -13.34 6.02
N GLY A 137 19.40 -13.42 4.72
CA GLY A 137 20.01 -12.34 3.96
C GLY A 137 19.12 -11.10 3.86
N GLU A 138 17.83 -11.29 3.62
CA GLU A 138 16.86 -10.17 3.59
C GLU A 138 16.70 -9.52 4.95
N HIS A 139 16.68 -10.31 6.03
CA HIS A 139 16.57 -9.79 7.39
C HIS A 139 17.83 -9.00 7.81
N LEU A 140 19.03 -9.42 7.37
CA LEU A 140 20.26 -8.67 7.59
C LEU A 140 20.22 -7.30 6.88
N PHE A 141 19.78 -7.27 5.61
CA PHE A 141 19.64 -6.02 4.88
C PHE A 141 18.59 -5.10 5.50
N ARG A 142 17.45 -5.64 5.91
CA ARG A 142 16.43 -4.87 6.65
C ARG A 142 17.01 -4.24 7.93
N ALA A 143 17.75 -5.03 8.72
CA ALA A 143 18.34 -4.53 9.94
C ALA A 143 19.31 -3.37 9.67
N ALA A 144 20.18 -3.50 8.68
CA ALA A 144 21.13 -2.46 8.28
C ALA A 144 20.42 -1.20 7.76
N ILE A 145 19.36 -1.34 6.96
CA ILE A 145 18.57 -0.21 6.45
C ILE A 145 17.86 0.50 7.62
N ASN A 146 17.22 -0.24 8.51
CA ASN A 146 16.54 0.32 9.68
C ASN A 146 17.50 1.05 10.64
N GLU A 147 18.75 0.58 10.76
CA GLU A 147 19.77 1.27 11.52
C GLU A 147 20.20 2.57 10.85
N ALA A 148 20.39 2.55 9.55
CA ALA A 148 20.82 3.73 8.78
C ALA A 148 19.69 4.76 8.61
N SER A 149 18.46 4.32 8.39
CA SER A 149 17.28 5.18 8.17
C SER A 149 16.02 4.59 8.82
N PRO A 150 15.79 4.84 10.12
CA PRO A 150 14.63 4.29 10.84
C PRO A 150 13.27 4.75 10.33
N ALA A 151 13.21 5.84 9.58
CA ALA A 151 11.97 6.38 9.02
C ALA A 151 11.58 5.74 7.68
N THR A 152 12.50 5.05 7.00
CA THR A 152 12.25 4.42 5.71
C THR A 152 11.46 3.12 5.90
N ALA A 153 10.33 2.99 5.21
CA ALA A 153 9.53 1.77 5.25
C ALA A 153 10.24 0.63 4.52
N VAL A 154 10.31 -0.57 5.10
CA VAL A 154 10.99 -1.72 4.48
C VAL A 154 10.04 -2.89 4.30
N SER A 155 9.92 -3.35 3.07
CA SER A 155 9.19 -4.57 2.69
C SER A 155 10.16 -5.68 2.32
N VAL A 156 9.93 -6.88 2.87
CA VAL A 156 10.82 -8.04 2.71
C VAL A 156 10.07 -9.15 2.00
N SER A 157 10.62 -9.69 0.92
CA SER A 157 9.90 -10.60 0.02
C SER A 157 9.49 -11.91 0.69
N SER A 158 10.30 -12.44 1.58
CA SER A 158 10.01 -13.65 2.34
C SER A 158 8.82 -13.52 3.31
N GLU A 159 8.48 -12.29 3.71
CA GLU A 159 7.32 -12.00 4.56
C GLU A 159 6.07 -11.69 3.73
N MET A 160 6.24 -11.15 2.52
CA MET A 160 5.11 -10.80 1.64
C MET A 160 4.57 -12.02 0.89
N VAL A 161 5.43 -12.76 0.19
CA VAL A 161 5.08 -13.95 -0.59
C VAL A 161 6.26 -14.90 -0.59
N ALA A 162 6.24 -15.91 0.27
CA ALA A 162 7.31 -16.91 0.37
C ALA A 162 7.21 -17.98 -0.74
N GLU A 163 7.21 -17.54 -2.01
CA GLU A 163 7.16 -18.41 -3.19
C GLU A 163 8.49 -18.44 -3.93
N PHE A 164 8.75 -19.52 -4.66
CA PHE A 164 10.00 -19.71 -5.45
C PHE A 164 10.06 -18.86 -6.72
N ARG A 165 8.95 -18.23 -7.15
CA ARG A 165 8.83 -17.44 -8.38
C ARG A 165 9.37 -16.03 -8.18
N GLU A 166 10.56 -15.77 -8.72
CA GLU A 166 11.29 -14.52 -8.47
C GLU A 166 10.55 -13.27 -8.96
N PHE A 167 9.93 -13.31 -10.15
CA PHE A 167 9.21 -12.18 -10.69
C PHE A 167 7.99 -11.80 -9.83
N GLU A 168 7.14 -12.77 -9.51
CA GLU A 168 5.93 -12.55 -8.71
C GLU A 168 6.27 -12.08 -7.31
N ARG A 169 7.30 -12.69 -6.69
CA ARG A 169 7.76 -12.32 -5.35
C ARG A 169 8.31 -10.89 -5.34
N THR A 170 9.21 -10.54 -6.27
CA THR A 170 9.79 -9.22 -6.39
C THR A 170 8.74 -8.17 -6.69
N SER A 171 7.84 -8.43 -7.66
CA SER A 171 6.77 -7.51 -8.05
C SER A 171 5.81 -7.23 -6.90
N THR A 172 5.41 -8.27 -6.14
CA THR A 172 4.54 -8.10 -4.98
C THR A 172 5.22 -7.28 -3.88
N THR A 173 6.51 -7.53 -3.64
CA THR A 173 7.28 -6.80 -2.63
C THR A 173 7.47 -5.34 -3.02
N VAL A 174 7.78 -5.07 -4.28
CA VAL A 174 7.87 -3.70 -4.82
C VAL A 174 6.52 -2.98 -4.69
N LEU A 175 5.43 -3.65 -5.08
CA LEU A 175 4.08 -3.08 -4.96
C LEU A 175 3.74 -2.72 -3.51
N ASN A 176 4.05 -3.62 -2.57
CA ASN A 176 3.83 -3.36 -1.15
C ASN A 176 4.68 -2.17 -0.65
N ALA A 177 5.97 -2.14 -0.97
CA ALA A 177 6.86 -1.04 -0.59
C ALA A 177 6.37 0.30 -1.17
N TYR A 178 5.97 0.30 -2.43
CA TYR A 178 5.47 1.48 -3.15
C TYR A 178 4.19 2.07 -2.55
N LEU A 179 3.29 1.22 -2.03
CA LEU A 179 1.98 1.66 -1.53
C LEU A 179 1.95 1.90 -0.02
N THR A 180 2.78 1.22 0.75
CA THR A 180 2.74 1.25 2.23
C THR A 180 2.83 2.66 2.81
N PRO A 181 3.79 3.54 2.43
CA PRO A 181 3.87 4.89 3.00
C PRO A 181 2.61 5.73 2.74
N VAL A 182 2.07 5.67 1.52
CA VAL A 182 0.88 6.43 1.11
C VAL A 182 -0.36 5.99 1.88
N VAL A 183 -0.55 4.67 1.99
CA VAL A 183 -1.70 4.10 2.71
C VAL A 183 -1.58 4.33 4.21
N ALA A 184 -0.39 4.16 4.78
CA ALA A 184 -0.14 4.38 6.20
C ALA A 184 -0.40 5.84 6.61
N ASP A 185 0.09 6.82 5.81
CA ASP A 185 -0.16 8.24 6.06
C ASP A 185 -1.65 8.58 5.95
N TYR A 186 -2.34 8.04 4.95
CA TYR A 186 -3.78 8.22 4.80
C TYR A 186 -4.55 7.69 6.01
N LEU A 187 -4.28 6.45 6.43
CA LEU A 187 -4.98 5.82 7.56
C LEU A 187 -4.67 6.54 8.88
N ALA A 188 -3.41 6.95 9.10
CA ALA A 188 -3.03 7.72 10.28
C ALA A 188 -3.79 9.07 10.38
N ARG A 189 -3.94 9.78 9.26
CA ARG A 189 -4.74 11.02 9.21
C ARG A 189 -6.21 10.77 9.48
N LEU A 190 -6.78 9.72 8.89
CA LEU A 190 -8.17 9.34 9.10
C LEU A 190 -8.42 9.00 10.58
N GLU A 191 -7.58 8.17 11.18
CA GLU A 191 -7.70 7.76 12.57
C GLU A 191 -7.58 8.95 13.53
N ALA A 192 -6.58 9.81 13.31
CA ALA A 192 -6.42 11.04 14.08
C ALA A 192 -7.66 11.95 13.97
N GLY A 193 -8.23 12.08 12.77
CA GLY A 193 -9.44 12.85 12.53
C GLY A 193 -10.65 12.27 13.24
N VAL A 194 -10.90 10.96 13.11
CA VAL A 194 -12.02 10.26 13.79
C VAL A 194 -11.94 10.42 15.30
N ARG A 195 -10.74 10.29 15.88
CA ARG A 195 -10.53 10.51 17.33
C ARG A 195 -10.73 11.99 17.73
N SER A 196 -10.25 12.93 16.91
CA SER A 196 -10.32 14.36 17.24
C SER A 196 -11.75 14.89 17.34
N VAL A 197 -12.67 14.33 16.57
CA VAL A 197 -14.11 14.68 16.62
C VAL A 197 -14.89 13.79 17.61
N GLY A 198 -14.23 12.84 18.27
CA GLY A 198 -14.83 11.93 19.25
C GLY A 198 -15.81 10.91 18.65
N LEU A 199 -15.73 10.66 17.35
CA LEU A 199 -16.67 9.80 16.63
C LEU A 199 -16.47 8.31 16.97
N ALA A 200 -15.21 7.83 17.00
CA ALA A 200 -14.85 6.46 17.42
C ALA A 200 -13.44 6.43 18.02
N ASP A 201 -13.16 5.38 18.80
CA ASP A 201 -11.85 5.18 19.43
C ASP A 201 -10.81 4.54 18.48
N ALA A 202 -11.30 3.79 17.48
CA ALA A 202 -10.48 3.09 16.47
C ALA A 202 -11.20 3.04 15.12
N VAL A 203 -10.41 2.83 14.06
CA VAL A 203 -10.87 2.62 12.70
C VAL A 203 -10.49 1.21 12.28
N SER A 204 -11.48 0.38 11.93
CA SER A 204 -11.24 -0.94 11.35
C SER A 204 -11.31 -0.86 9.84
N VAL A 205 -10.33 -1.40 9.14
CA VAL A 205 -10.24 -1.36 7.68
C VAL A 205 -10.74 -2.66 7.07
N MET A 206 -11.61 -2.57 6.07
CA MET A 206 -12.11 -3.71 5.33
C MET A 206 -11.08 -4.17 4.30
N ARG A 207 -10.71 -5.46 4.34
CA ARG A 207 -9.85 -6.07 3.33
C ARG A 207 -10.65 -6.47 2.09
N SER A 208 -10.04 -6.37 0.91
CA SER A 208 -10.64 -6.82 -0.35
C SER A 208 -10.98 -8.31 -0.38
N SER A 209 -10.25 -9.12 0.39
CA SER A 209 -10.52 -10.55 0.58
C SER A 209 -11.60 -10.87 1.63
N GLY A 210 -12.19 -9.83 2.24
CA GLY A 210 -13.13 -9.94 3.36
C GLY A 210 -12.45 -9.92 4.72
N GLY A 211 -13.23 -9.57 5.75
CA GLY A 211 -12.78 -9.38 7.12
C GLY A 211 -12.23 -7.97 7.38
N LEU A 212 -12.04 -7.68 8.66
CA LEU A 212 -11.55 -6.39 9.16
C LEU A 212 -10.15 -6.56 9.74
N ILE A 213 -9.38 -5.47 9.68
CA ILE A 213 -8.11 -5.27 10.39
C ILE A 213 -8.18 -3.92 11.10
N ASP A 214 -7.58 -3.86 12.27
CA ASP A 214 -7.45 -2.65 13.10
C ASP A 214 -6.10 -2.01 12.86
#